data_48b556049a51409ef650bf0dd3f2bf0c
#
_entry.id   48b556049a51409ef650bf0dd3f2bf0c
#
_cell.length_a   1.000
_cell.length_b   1.000
_cell.length_c   1.000
_cell.angle_alpha   90.00
_cell.angle_beta   90.00
_cell.angle_gamma   90.00
#
_symmetry.space_group_name_H-M   'P 1'
#
loop_
_entity.id
_entity.type
_entity.pdbx_description
1 polymer ?
#
loop_
_entity_poly.entity_id
_entity_poly.type
_entity_poly.pdbx_seq_one_letter_code
_entity_poly.pdbx_strand_id
1 'polypeptide(L)'
;MMTTMRLTQRQDLPDLLQLYTYLGDNPIAALDDKLMRLWQTLLNDPQTAIIVAESQGHIVSTCTLTIIRNLTHDQRPYGIIENVVTDPRYRRQGRCV
;
A
#
# COMPACT_ATOMS: atom_id res chain seq x y z
N MET A 1 7.48 -20.88 4.51
CA MET A 1 7.94 -19.51 4.31
C MET A 1 6.98 -18.55 5.00
N MET A 2 7.49 -17.75 5.92
CA MET A 2 6.64 -16.84 6.69
C MET A 2 6.42 -15.52 5.98
N THR A 3 5.17 -15.08 5.98
CA THR A 3 4.78 -13.75 5.47
C THR A 3 4.27 -12.95 6.66
N THR A 4 4.79 -11.75 6.83
CA THR A 4 4.41 -10.86 7.91
C THR A 4 3.60 -9.70 7.35
N MET A 5 2.42 -9.46 7.92
CA MET A 5 1.59 -8.31 7.58
C MET A 5 1.91 -7.17 8.54
N ARG A 6 2.13 -5.99 8.02
CA ARG A 6 2.42 -4.82 8.84
C ARG A 6 2.07 -3.54 8.10
N LEU A 7 2.09 -2.43 8.82
CA LEU A 7 1.97 -1.12 8.19
C LEU A 7 3.29 -0.79 7.49
N THR A 8 3.18 -0.01 6.42
CA THR A 8 4.36 0.41 5.66
C THR A 8 5.27 1.29 6.51
N GLN A 9 6.56 1.25 6.20
CA GLN A 9 7.59 2.05 6.83
C GLN A 9 8.28 2.89 5.76
N ARG A 10 9.05 3.88 6.19
CA ARG A 10 9.70 4.82 5.27
C ARG A 10 10.53 4.11 4.19
N GLN A 11 11.27 3.08 4.59
CA GLN A 11 12.18 2.37 3.69
C GLN A 11 11.48 1.45 2.68
N ASP A 12 10.18 1.28 2.79
CA ASP A 12 9.43 0.39 1.90
C ASP A 12 9.13 1.01 0.53
N LEU A 13 9.36 2.31 0.35
CA LEU A 13 8.94 3.01 -0.85
C LEU A 13 9.45 2.38 -2.15
N PRO A 14 10.73 2.02 -2.28
CA PRO A 14 11.19 1.41 -3.53
C PRO A 14 10.43 0.13 -3.88
N ASP A 15 10.21 -0.74 -2.91
CA ASP A 15 9.47 -1.99 -3.13
C ASP A 15 8.01 -1.72 -3.49
N LEU A 16 7.38 -0.73 -2.86
CA LEU A 16 6.01 -0.36 -3.18
C LEU A 16 5.89 0.16 -4.61
N LEU A 17 6.80 1.03 -5.04
CA LEU A 17 6.77 1.56 -6.39
C LEU A 17 6.93 0.45 -7.43
N GLN A 18 7.76 -0.55 -7.12
CA GLN A 18 7.92 -1.70 -7.99
C GLN A 18 6.63 -2.52 -8.06
N LEU A 19 5.96 -2.75 -6.93
CA LEU A 19 4.68 -3.46 -6.91
C LEU A 19 3.62 -2.73 -7.72
N TYR A 20 3.56 -1.41 -7.62
CA TYR A 20 2.55 -0.63 -8.33
C TYR A 20 2.67 -0.75 -9.85
N THR A 21 3.82 -1.15 -10.38
CA THR A 21 3.94 -1.38 -11.82
C THR A 21 3.06 -2.54 -12.30
N TYR A 22 2.61 -3.40 -11.39
CA TYR A 22 1.70 -4.49 -11.73
C TYR A 22 0.23 -4.05 -11.76
N LEU A 23 -0.04 -2.78 -11.49
CA LEU A 23 -1.39 -2.21 -11.58
C LEU A 23 -1.59 -1.60 -12.97
N GLY A 24 -1.67 -2.46 -13.99
CA GLY A 24 -1.87 -2.00 -15.36
C GLY A 24 -0.67 -1.20 -15.90
N ASP A 25 -0.94 -0.09 -16.58
CA ASP A 25 0.10 0.72 -17.24
C ASP A 25 0.73 1.73 -16.30
N ASN A 26 1.09 1.31 -15.12
CA ASN A 26 1.67 2.20 -14.12
C ASN A 26 3.20 2.12 -14.16
N PRO A 27 3.89 3.11 -14.72
CA PRO A 27 5.35 3.07 -14.79
C PRO A 27 6.00 3.26 -13.42
N ILE A 28 7.29 2.89 -13.32
CA ILE A 28 8.04 3.16 -12.11
C ILE A 28 8.22 4.67 -11.97
N ALA A 29 7.77 5.22 -10.84
CA ALA A 29 7.88 6.64 -10.58
C ALA A 29 9.32 7.04 -10.24
N ALA A 30 9.72 8.24 -10.64
CA ALA A 30 11.01 8.78 -10.26
C ALA A 30 10.99 9.18 -8.77
N LEU A 31 12.08 8.94 -8.06
CA LEU A 31 12.23 9.33 -6.66
C LEU A 31 12.65 10.80 -6.58
N ASP A 32 11.73 11.69 -6.97
CA ASP A 32 11.98 13.13 -6.94
C ASP A 32 11.40 13.76 -5.67
N ASP A 33 11.64 15.06 -5.49
CA ASP A 33 11.19 15.76 -4.29
C ASP A 33 9.68 15.77 -4.15
N LYS A 34 8.95 15.83 -5.26
CA LYS A 34 7.49 15.81 -5.25
C LYS A 34 6.98 14.49 -4.68
N LEU A 35 7.55 13.38 -5.17
CA LEU A 35 7.16 12.05 -4.69
C LEU A 35 7.52 11.89 -3.22
N MET A 36 8.70 12.33 -2.81
CA MET A 36 9.12 12.19 -1.43
C MET A 36 8.24 12.98 -0.47
N ARG A 37 7.79 14.18 -0.88
CA ARG A 37 6.86 14.96 -0.08
C ARG A 37 5.51 14.26 0.07
N LEU A 38 5.00 13.70 -1.02
CA LEU A 38 3.76 12.93 -0.97
C LEU A 38 3.90 11.71 -0.07
N TRP A 39 5.01 10.99 -0.21
CA TRP A 39 5.28 9.82 0.61
C TRP A 39 5.27 10.18 2.11
N GLN A 40 5.94 11.27 2.46
CA GLN A 40 5.97 11.73 3.84
C GLN A 40 4.57 12.10 4.34
N THR A 41 3.78 12.76 3.49
CA THR A 41 2.39 13.11 3.81
C THR A 41 1.56 11.87 4.09
N LEU A 42 1.69 10.84 3.25
CA LEU A 42 0.94 9.59 3.40
C LEU A 42 1.34 8.85 4.67
N LEU A 43 2.64 8.81 4.99
CA LEU A 43 3.10 8.16 6.20
C LEU A 43 2.56 8.81 7.47
N ASN A 44 2.31 10.10 7.42
CA ASN A 44 1.82 10.87 8.58
C ASN A 44 0.31 11.05 8.61
N ASP A 45 -0.41 10.55 7.61
CA ASP A 45 -1.85 10.74 7.51
C ASP A 45 -2.57 9.71 8.39
N PRO A 46 -3.28 10.15 9.45
CA PRO A 46 -3.99 9.22 10.33
C PRO A 46 -5.19 8.55 9.65
N GLN A 47 -5.63 9.05 8.50
CA GLN A 47 -6.78 8.49 7.78
C GLN A 47 -6.37 7.46 6.73
N THR A 48 -5.07 7.26 6.52
CA THR A 48 -4.54 6.37 5.47
C THR A 48 -3.63 5.32 6.08
N ALA A 49 -3.90 4.06 5.78
CA ALA A 49 -3.05 2.95 6.17
C ALA A 49 -2.61 2.18 4.93
N ILE A 50 -1.32 2.17 4.67
CA ILE A 50 -0.74 1.33 3.62
C ILE A 50 -0.24 0.07 4.29
N ILE A 51 -0.90 -1.04 4.00
CA ILE A 51 -0.61 -2.34 4.62
C ILE A 51 0.23 -3.14 3.64
N VAL A 52 1.30 -3.73 4.14
CA VAL A 52 2.21 -4.51 3.31
C VAL A 52 2.37 -5.91 3.87
N ALA A 53 2.63 -6.85 2.98
CA ALA A 53 3.03 -8.21 3.32
C ALA A 53 4.50 -8.38 2.96
N GLU A 54 5.29 -8.74 3.93
CA GLU A 54 6.73 -8.92 3.77
C GLU A 54 7.08 -10.40 3.79
N SER A 55 7.91 -10.83 2.85
CA SER A 55 8.44 -12.18 2.79
C SER A 55 9.91 -12.12 2.45
N GLN A 56 10.76 -12.68 3.29
CA GLN A 56 12.21 -12.73 3.08
C GLN A 56 12.83 -11.35 2.81
N GLY A 57 12.38 -10.34 3.55
CA GLY A 57 12.91 -8.99 3.44
C GLY A 57 12.40 -8.18 2.27
N HIS A 58 11.43 -8.71 1.52
CA HIS A 58 10.83 -8.00 0.38
C HIS A 58 9.34 -7.81 0.58
N ILE A 59 8.82 -6.70 0.10
CA ILE A 59 7.38 -6.45 0.09
C ILE A 59 6.79 -7.18 -1.11
N VAL A 60 5.87 -8.10 -0.86
CA VAL A 60 5.30 -8.96 -1.91
C VAL A 60 3.84 -8.68 -2.18
N SER A 61 3.18 -7.91 -1.33
CA SER A 61 1.77 -7.56 -1.50
C SER A 61 1.49 -6.27 -0.75
N THR A 62 0.49 -5.53 -1.19
CA THR A 62 0.07 -4.31 -0.50
C THR A 62 -1.39 -4.01 -0.78
N CYS A 63 -2.00 -3.25 0.12
CA CYS A 63 -3.27 -2.58 -0.11
C CYS A 63 -3.28 -1.29 0.69
N THR A 64 -4.08 -0.33 0.24
CA THR A 64 -4.23 0.96 0.93
C THR A 64 -5.66 1.07 1.43
N LEU A 65 -5.81 1.34 2.73
CA LEU A 65 -7.10 1.60 3.35
C LEU A 65 -7.18 3.08 3.69
N THR A 66 -8.20 3.74 3.20
CA THR A 66 -8.47 5.15 3.51
C THR A 66 -9.78 5.25 4.26
N ILE A 67 -9.77 5.94 5.40
CA ILE A 67 -10.97 6.16 6.21
C ILE A 67 -11.59 7.48 5.81
N ILE A 68 -12.86 7.44 5.41
CA ILE A 68 -13.61 8.61 4.98
C ILE A 68 -14.58 8.99 6.10
N ARG A 69 -14.45 10.20 6.63
CA ARG A 69 -15.38 10.73 7.60
C ARG A 69 -16.68 11.09 6.89
N ASN A 70 -17.80 10.95 7.60
CA ASN A 70 -19.09 11.10 6.97
C ASN A 70 -20.09 11.79 7.89
N LEU A 71 -20.91 12.67 7.33
CA LEU A 71 -21.99 13.32 8.08
C LEU A 71 -23.28 12.51 8.08
N THR A 72 -23.44 11.61 7.11
CA THR A 72 -24.62 10.75 7.01
C THR A 72 -24.41 9.46 7.79
N HIS A 73 -25.42 8.59 7.81
CA HIS A 73 -25.35 7.27 8.47
C HIS A 73 -24.87 7.36 9.92
N ASP A 74 -25.44 8.32 10.68
CA ASP A 74 -25.09 8.54 12.08
C ASP A 74 -23.61 8.92 12.27
N GLN A 75 -23.05 9.64 11.30
CA GLN A 75 -21.66 10.09 11.30
C GLN A 75 -20.65 8.95 11.40
N ARG A 76 -21.04 7.75 10.95
CA ARG A 76 -20.10 6.62 10.93
C ARG A 76 -19.14 6.76 9.75
N PRO A 77 -17.85 6.62 10.01
CA PRO A 77 -16.87 6.60 8.91
C PRO A 77 -16.99 5.32 8.09
N TYR A 78 -16.49 5.36 6.87
CA TYR A 78 -16.35 4.16 6.04
C TYR A 78 -14.95 4.10 5.47
N GLY A 79 -14.56 2.90 5.03
CA GLY A 79 -13.24 2.69 4.46
C GLY A 79 -13.30 2.41 2.98
N ILE A 80 -12.28 2.87 2.27
CA ILE A 80 -12.07 2.54 0.85
C ILE A 80 -10.75 1.78 0.77
N ILE A 81 -10.78 0.64 0.09
CA ILE A 81 -9.58 -0.16 -0.15
C ILE A 81 -9.17 0.06 -1.61
N GLU A 82 -7.92 0.48 -1.80
CA GLU A 82 -7.38 0.79 -3.11
C GLU A 82 -5.99 0.19 -3.29
N ASN A 83 -5.50 0.19 -4.52
CA ASN A 83 -4.14 -0.22 -4.86
C ASN A 83 -3.79 -1.60 -4.33
N VAL A 84 -4.74 -2.55 -4.46
CA VAL A 84 -4.52 -3.93 -4.05
C VAL A 84 -3.68 -4.62 -5.11
N VAL A 85 -2.48 -5.05 -4.75
CA VAL A 85 -1.58 -5.70 -5.69
C VAL A 85 -0.72 -6.72 -4.96
N THR A 86 -0.48 -7.84 -5.65
CA THR A 86 0.42 -8.90 -5.19
C THR A 86 1.43 -9.18 -6.30
N ASP A 87 2.70 -9.31 -5.94
CA ASP A 87 3.74 -9.73 -6.87
C ASP A 87 3.28 -11.04 -7.51
N PRO A 88 3.27 -11.15 -8.86
CA PRO A 88 2.78 -12.35 -9.54
C PRO A 88 3.42 -13.65 -9.08
N ARG A 89 4.67 -13.60 -8.63
CA ARG A 89 5.38 -14.77 -8.14
C ARG A 89 4.79 -15.35 -6.86
N TYR A 90 3.95 -14.57 -6.15
CA TYR A 90 3.40 -14.94 -4.84
C TYR A 90 1.89 -15.14 -4.85
N ARG A 91 1.22 -14.94 -5.97
CA ARG A 91 -0.25 -14.97 -6.03
C ARG A 91 -0.85 -16.33 -5.70
N ARG A 92 -0.13 -17.41 -5.99
CA ARG A 92 -0.63 -18.78 -5.80
C ARG A 92 -0.40 -19.30 -4.39
N GLN A 93 0.06 -18.46 -3.48
CA GLN A 93 0.37 -18.88 -2.12
C GLN A 93 -0.69 -18.47 -1.11
N GLY A 94 -1.91 -18.16 -1.58
CA GLY A 94 -3.03 -17.82 -0.71
C GLY A 94 -2.93 -16.47 -0.04
N ARG A 95 -2.08 -15.59 -0.54
CA ARG A 95 -1.94 -14.25 -0.01
C ARG A 95 -3.00 -13.33 -0.59
N CYS A 96 -3.01 -12.09 -0.13
CA CYS A 96 -3.91 -11.06 -0.61
C CYS A 96 -3.91 -11.03 -2.15
N VAL A 97 -5.07 -11.17 -2.72
CA VAL A 97 -5.24 -11.22 -4.17
C VAL A 97 -5.53 -9.86 -4.72
#